data_76343ef59ed979e47f93ccced0e2f56a
#
_entry.id   76343ef59ed979e47f93ccced0e2f56a
#
_cell.length_a   1.000
_cell.length_b   1.000
_cell.length_c   1.000
_cell.angle_alpha   90.00
_cell.angle_beta   90.00
_cell.angle_gamma   90.00
#
_symmetry.space_group_name_H-M   'P 1'
#
loop_
_entity.id
_entity.type
_entity.pdbx_description
1 polymer ?
#
loop_
_entity_poly.entity_id
_entity_poly.type
_entity_poly.pdbx_seq_one_letter_code
_entity_poly.pdbx_strand_id
1 'polypeptide(L)'
;NIKFSEKLRTLFIGEDSGNHVSNFVWAYELDTGRLQRLLSAPAGAECTGLQGVDDLNGWTYILSGFQHAGDYTSATVQAVKDAAGPAITTNYKGLMKGAAIGYISGKSVAVRLTK
;
A
#
# COMPACT_ATOMS: atom_id res chain seq x y z
N ASN A 1 5.02 -8.49 2.10
CA ASN A 1 5.92 -7.76 2.99
C ASN A 1 5.24 -7.45 4.32
N ILE A 2 6.01 -7.51 5.43
CA ILE A 2 5.50 -7.23 6.78
C ILE A 2 6.49 -6.32 7.51
N LYS A 3 5.98 -5.31 8.22
CA LYS A 3 6.75 -4.45 9.11
C LYS A 3 6.00 -4.23 10.42
N PHE A 4 6.63 -4.54 11.52
CA PHE A 4 6.08 -4.29 12.84
C PHE A 4 6.59 -2.96 13.41
N SER A 5 5.69 -2.19 13.99
CA SER A 5 5.98 -1.03 14.83
C SER A 5 5.63 -1.37 16.28
N GLU A 6 6.64 -1.48 17.12
CA GLU A 6 6.46 -1.73 18.55
C GLU A 6 5.78 -0.55 19.23
N LYS A 7 6.19 0.67 18.90
CA LYS A 7 5.62 1.89 19.47
C LYS A 7 4.13 2.06 19.18
N LEU A 8 3.71 1.75 17.96
CA LEU A 8 2.30 1.82 17.55
C LEU A 8 1.54 0.53 17.86
N ARG A 9 2.23 -0.53 18.27
CA ARG A 9 1.68 -1.88 18.45
C ARG A 9 0.89 -2.35 17.24
N THR A 10 1.44 -2.06 16.07
CA THR A 10 0.78 -2.26 14.78
C THR A 10 1.66 -3.06 13.84
N LEU A 11 1.08 -4.04 13.18
CA LEU A 11 1.67 -4.77 12.07
C LEU A 11 1.21 -4.14 10.76
N PHE A 12 2.15 -3.64 9.98
CA PHE A 12 1.90 -3.18 8.62
C PHE A 12 2.13 -4.33 7.66
N ILE A 13 1.22 -4.50 6.71
CA ILE A 13 1.23 -5.61 5.75
C ILE A 13 1.12 -5.02 4.35
N GLY A 14 2.13 -5.24 3.52
CA GLY A 14 2.11 -4.93 2.10
C GLY A 14 1.67 -6.16 1.32
N GLU A 15 0.56 -6.04 0.63
CA GLU A 15 -0.07 -7.12 -0.10
C GLU A 15 0.55 -7.30 -1.47
N ASP A 16 0.73 -8.56 -1.85
CA ASP A 16 1.20 -9.02 -3.15
C ASP A 16 0.36 -10.25 -3.49
N SER A 17 -0.78 -10.04 -4.13
CA SER A 17 -1.75 -11.07 -4.42
C SER A 17 -2.24 -10.97 -5.86
N GLY A 18 -2.27 -12.10 -6.54
CA GLY A 18 -2.89 -12.24 -7.87
C GLY A 18 -4.41 -12.48 -7.84
N ASN A 19 -5.03 -12.53 -6.66
CA ASN A 19 -6.44 -12.90 -6.51
C ASN A 19 -7.41 -11.75 -6.77
N HIS A 20 -6.93 -10.52 -6.79
CA HIS A 20 -7.74 -9.33 -7.08
C HIS A 20 -6.92 -8.24 -7.77
N VAL A 21 -7.62 -7.24 -8.31
CA VAL A 21 -7.03 -6.23 -9.21
C VAL A 21 -6.09 -5.27 -8.48
N SER A 22 -6.41 -4.90 -7.25
CA SER A 22 -5.64 -3.92 -6.47
C SER A 22 -5.17 -4.54 -5.18
N ASN A 23 -3.89 -4.40 -4.91
CA ASN A 23 -3.27 -4.75 -3.64
C ASN A 23 -3.29 -3.54 -2.69
N PHE A 24 -3.09 -3.80 -1.41
CA PHE A 24 -3.26 -2.80 -0.37
C PHE A 24 -2.10 -2.80 0.61
N VAL A 25 -1.89 -1.67 1.26
CA VAL A 25 -1.15 -1.62 2.52
C VAL A 25 -2.16 -1.63 3.65
N TRP A 26 -2.02 -2.58 4.55
CA TRP A 26 -2.88 -2.77 5.71
C TRP A 26 -2.16 -2.43 7.00
N ALA A 27 -2.92 -1.99 8.00
CA ALA A 27 -2.50 -1.91 9.39
C ALA A 27 -3.35 -2.85 10.24
N TYR A 28 -2.69 -3.73 10.97
CA TYR A 28 -3.31 -4.60 11.95
C TYR A 28 -2.86 -4.19 13.35
N GLU A 29 -3.79 -3.69 14.15
CA GLU A 29 -3.55 -3.27 15.51
C GLU A 29 -3.62 -4.47 16.44
N LEU A 30 -2.52 -4.76 17.14
CA LEU A 30 -2.38 -5.96 17.97
C LEU A 30 -3.27 -5.92 19.23
N ASP A 31 -3.51 -4.74 19.78
CA ASP A 31 -4.23 -4.62 21.06
C ASP A 31 -5.75 -4.80 20.89
N THR A 32 -6.29 -4.45 19.72
CA THR A 32 -7.72 -4.52 19.43
C THR A 32 -8.08 -5.60 18.42
N GLY A 33 -7.09 -6.13 17.69
CA GLY A 33 -7.32 -7.05 16.57
C GLY A 33 -7.91 -6.36 15.34
N ARG A 34 -7.93 -5.02 15.29
CA ARG A 34 -8.51 -4.27 14.18
C ARG A 34 -7.59 -4.28 12.96
N LEU A 35 -8.15 -4.68 11.82
CA LEU A 35 -7.51 -4.58 10.52
C LEU A 35 -8.09 -3.38 9.76
N GLN A 36 -7.21 -2.52 9.24
CA GLN A 36 -7.60 -1.33 8.51
C GLN A 36 -6.74 -1.17 7.25
N ARG A 37 -7.37 -0.82 6.14
CA ARG A 37 -6.68 -0.47 4.91
C ARG A 37 -6.14 0.96 5.01
N LEU A 38 -4.84 1.11 4.74
CA LEU A 38 -4.18 2.41 4.73
C LEU A 38 -4.06 3.00 3.33
N LEU A 39 -3.83 2.15 2.33
CA LEU A 39 -3.50 2.60 0.99
C LEU A 39 -3.94 1.53 -0.02
N SER A 40 -4.42 1.97 -1.18
CA SER A 40 -4.64 1.13 -2.37
C SER A 40 -3.51 1.34 -3.36
N ALA A 41 -2.88 0.26 -3.81
CA ALA A 41 -1.98 0.31 -4.94
C ALA A 41 -2.74 0.58 -6.25
N PRO A 42 -2.09 1.10 -7.29
CA PRO A 42 -2.66 1.15 -8.63
C PRO A 42 -3.09 -0.25 -9.11
N ALA A 43 -4.05 -0.29 -10.03
CA ALA A 43 -4.53 -1.54 -10.59
C ALA A 43 -3.39 -2.38 -11.19
N GLY A 44 -3.32 -3.64 -10.82
CA GLY A 44 -2.28 -4.57 -11.24
C GLY A 44 -0.93 -4.40 -10.54
N ALA A 45 -0.83 -3.46 -9.58
CA ALA A 45 0.41 -3.26 -8.83
C ALA A 45 0.45 -4.09 -7.54
N GLU A 46 1.65 -4.41 -7.11
CA GLU A 46 1.97 -5.05 -5.85
C GLU A 46 2.50 -4.02 -4.84
N CYS A 47 2.22 -4.21 -3.55
CA CYS A 47 2.78 -3.40 -2.47
C CYS A 47 4.06 -4.04 -1.95
N THR A 48 5.20 -3.40 -2.18
CA THR A 48 6.53 -3.93 -1.84
C THR A 48 7.36 -2.93 -1.04
N GLY A 49 8.52 -3.34 -0.59
CA GLY A 49 9.50 -2.45 0.05
C GLY A 49 8.97 -1.75 1.30
N LEU A 50 8.11 -2.41 2.06
CA LEU A 50 7.46 -1.84 3.23
C LEU A 50 8.45 -1.52 4.33
N GLN A 51 8.48 -0.28 4.80
CA GLN A 51 9.32 0.18 5.89
C GLN A 51 8.56 1.17 6.78
N GLY A 52 8.82 1.11 8.09
CA GLY A 52 8.24 2.02 9.06
C GLY A 52 9.31 2.82 9.80
N VAL A 53 9.06 4.09 9.99
CA VAL A 53 9.85 4.97 10.85
C VAL A 53 8.93 5.51 11.93
N ASP A 54 9.17 5.08 13.17
CA ASP A 54 8.35 5.47 14.31
C ASP A 54 8.88 6.77 14.90
N ASP A 55 7.98 7.76 14.98
CA ASP A 55 8.23 8.98 15.75
C ASP A 55 9.50 9.76 15.39
N LEU A 56 9.64 10.09 14.12
CA LEU A 56 10.62 11.08 13.71
C LEU A 56 10.03 12.48 13.94
N ASN A 57 10.52 13.18 14.97
CA ASN A 57 10.02 14.50 15.38
C ASN A 57 8.48 14.54 15.59
N GLY A 58 7.90 13.52 16.19
CA GLY A 58 6.46 13.41 16.45
C GLY A 58 5.64 12.93 15.26
N TRP A 59 6.27 12.48 14.19
CA TRP A 59 5.61 11.94 13.00
C TRP A 59 6.04 10.49 12.73
N THR A 60 5.08 9.69 12.35
CA THR A 60 5.30 8.33 11.85
C THR A 60 5.24 8.34 10.32
N TYR A 61 6.13 7.59 9.69
CA TYR A 61 6.18 7.41 8.24
C TYR A 61 6.13 5.93 7.91
N ILE A 62 5.20 5.56 7.02
CA ILE A 62 5.10 4.21 6.48
C ILE A 62 5.42 4.30 4.99
N LEU A 63 6.58 3.79 4.62
CA LEU A 63 7.04 3.74 3.24
C LEU A 63 6.54 2.47 2.57
N SER A 64 6.13 2.58 1.32
CA SER A 64 5.81 1.43 0.48
C SER A 64 6.21 1.74 -0.96
N GLY A 65 6.74 0.74 -1.64
CA GLY A 65 6.88 0.74 -3.08
C GLY A 65 5.64 0.12 -3.72
N PHE A 66 5.36 0.56 -4.95
CA PHE A 66 4.42 -0.10 -5.85
C PHE A 66 5.20 -0.53 -7.07
N GLN A 67 5.07 -1.80 -7.44
CA GLN A 67 5.71 -2.32 -8.65
C GLN A 67 4.65 -2.90 -9.59
N HIS A 68 4.98 -2.95 -10.86
CA HIS A 68 4.19 -3.56 -11.93
C HIS A 68 2.81 -2.95 -12.15
N ALA A 69 2.62 -1.63 -11.92
CA ALA A 69 1.35 -0.96 -12.22
C ALA A 69 0.89 -1.29 -13.66
N GLY A 70 -0.34 -1.83 -13.81
CA GLY A 70 -0.86 -2.30 -15.07
C GLY A 70 -0.48 -3.73 -15.45
N ASP A 71 0.20 -4.47 -14.57
CA ASP A 71 0.47 -5.90 -14.79
C ASP A 71 -0.73 -6.74 -14.35
N TYR A 72 -1.69 -6.83 -15.25
CA TYR A 72 -2.93 -7.53 -14.98
C TYR A 72 -2.78 -9.04 -15.10
N THR A 73 -3.42 -9.78 -14.21
CA THR A 73 -3.57 -11.23 -14.35
C THR A 73 -4.53 -11.56 -15.48
N SER A 74 -4.52 -12.80 -15.93
CA SER A 74 -5.48 -13.30 -16.93
C SER A 74 -6.94 -13.20 -16.43
N ALA A 75 -7.15 -13.26 -15.11
CA ALA A 75 -8.48 -13.14 -14.50
C ALA A 75 -9.01 -11.70 -14.48
N THR A 76 -8.18 -10.67 -14.73
CA THR A 76 -8.64 -9.29 -14.73
C THR A 76 -9.54 -9.03 -15.95
N VAL A 77 -10.78 -8.64 -15.68
CA VAL A 77 -11.76 -8.37 -16.75
C VAL A 77 -11.35 -7.16 -17.59
N GLN A 78 -11.65 -7.21 -18.90
CA GLN A 78 -11.22 -6.19 -19.86
C GLN A 78 -11.71 -4.79 -19.49
N ALA A 79 -12.94 -4.66 -19.00
CA ALA A 79 -13.49 -3.35 -18.59
C ALA A 79 -12.64 -2.64 -17.50
N VAL A 80 -12.03 -3.40 -16.61
CA VAL A 80 -11.11 -2.83 -15.59
C VAL A 80 -9.81 -2.35 -16.25
N LYS A 81 -9.26 -3.12 -17.18
CA LYS A 81 -8.06 -2.74 -17.94
C LYS A 81 -8.30 -1.46 -18.74
N ASP A 82 -9.44 -1.37 -19.38
CA ASP A 82 -9.82 -0.20 -20.18
C ASP A 82 -10.02 1.06 -19.31
N ALA A 83 -10.63 0.90 -18.15
CA ALA A 83 -10.87 2.01 -17.22
C ALA A 83 -9.58 2.51 -16.55
N ALA A 84 -8.68 1.60 -16.15
CA ALA A 84 -7.45 1.95 -15.44
C ALA A 84 -6.30 2.34 -16.38
N GLY A 85 -6.27 1.80 -17.59
CA GLY A 85 -5.16 1.94 -18.55
C GLY A 85 -4.75 3.38 -18.84
N PRO A 86 -5.69 4.30 -19.16
CA PRO A 86 -5.34 5.70 -19.44
C PRO A 86 -4.65 6.40 -18.26
N ALA A 87 -5.13 6.17 -17.02
CA ALA A 87 -4.53 6.75 -15.82
C ALA A 87 -3.14 6.17 -15.57
N ILE A 88 -2.95 4.86 -15.74
CA ILE A 88 -1.65 4.21 -15.60
C ILE A 88 -0.68 4.75 -16.65
N THR A 89 -1.07 4.83 -17.91
CA THR A 89 -0.23 5.36 -18.99
C THR A 89 0.19 6.80 -18.71
N THR A 90 -0.72 7.66 -18.26
CA THR A 90 -0.44 9.05 -17.96
C THR A 90 0.50 9.20 -16.77
N ASN A 91 0.22 8.53 -15.66
CA ASN A 91 0.97 8.68 -14.42
C ASN A 91 2.35 8.02 -14.48
N TYR A 92 2.50 6.96 -15.24
CA TYR A 92 3.78 6.25 -15.41
C TYR A 92 4.45 6.57 -16.75
N LYS A 93 4.01 7.65 -17.46
CA LYS A 93 4.63 8.16 -18.69
C LYS A 93 4.79 7.08 -19.78
N GLY A 94 3.81 6.22 -19.92
CA GLY A 94 3.83 5.11 -20.88
C GLY A 94 4.73 3.93 -20.49
N LEU A 95 5.36 3.98 -19.33
CA LEU A 95 6.12 2.85 -18.77
C LEU A 95 5.12 1.84 -18.18
N MET A 96 4.65 0.95 -19.01
CA MET A 96 3.86 -0.20 -18.54
C MET A 96 4.68 -0.98 -17.53
N LYS A 97 4.01 -1.44 -16.45
CA LYS A 97 4.66 -2.10 -15.32
C LYS A 97 5.68 -1.21 -14.58
N GLY A 98 5.46 0.09 -14.62
CA GLY A 98 6.26 1.05 -13.89
C GLY A 98 6.16 0.85 -12.36
N ALA A 99 7.12 1.42 -11.64
CA ALA A 99 7.19 1.38 -10.20
C ALA A 99 7.20 2.80 -9.61
N ALA A 100 6.76 2.91 -8.37
CA ALA A 100 6.88 4.13 -7.59
C ALA A 100 7.19 3.80 -6.13
N ILE A 101 7.86 4.72 -5.45
CA ILE A 101 8.10 4.65 -4.01
C ILE A 101 7.47 5.88 -3.39
N GLY A 102 6.75 5.70 -2.31
CA GLY A 102 6.13 6.79 -1.58
C GLY A 102 6.03 6.50 -0.08
N TYR A 103 5.42 7.40 0.63
CA TYR A 103 5.15 7.20 2.05
C TYR A 103 3.80 7.80 2.44
N ILE A 104 3.23 7.24 3.50
CA ILE A 104 2.11 7.83 4.25
C ILE A 104 2.70 8.37 5.54
N SER A 105 2.29 9.54 5.97
CA SER A 105 2.71 10.12 7.26
C SER A 105 1.53 10.59 8.07
N GLY A 106 1.69 10.51 9.39
CA GLY A 106 0.74 11.01 10.36
C GLY A 106 1.43 11.35 11.67
N LYS A 107 0.80 12.17 12.49
CA LYS A 107 1.31 12.42 13.85
C LYS A 107 1.33 11.11 14.63
N SER A 108 2.43 10.80 15.28
CA SER A 108 2.61 9.53 16.01
C SER A 108 1.55 9.28 17.09
N VAL A 109 0.95 10.35 17.63
CA VAL A 109 -0.14 10.27 18.62
C VAL A 109 -1.49 9.94 17.98
N ALA A 110 -1.71 10.34 16.73
CA ALA A 110 -2.98 10.16 16.02
C ALA A 110 -3.14 8.74 15.45
N VAL A 111 -2.06 7.97 15.36
CA VAL A 111 -2.09 6.60 14.81
C VAL A 111 -2.45 5.57 15.89
N ARG A 112 -2.35 5.90 17.18
CA ARG A 112 -2.93 5.08 18.24
C ARG A 112 -4.45 5.19 18.19
N LEU A 113 -5.08 4.13 17.75
CA LEU A 113 -6.51 3.98 17.94
C LEU A 113 -6.75 3.98 19.46
N THR A 114 -7.40 5.02 19.97
CA THR A 114 -7.82 5.05 21.37
C THR A 114 -8.69 3.83 21.66
N LYS A 115 -8.40 3.17 22.77
CA LYS A 115 -9.21 2.05 23.30
C LYS A 115 -10.65 2.48 23.47
#